data_ac96f913478a3c54f3f7e71ee61dc614
#
_entry.id   ac96f913478a3c54f3f7e71ee61dc614
#
_cell.length_a   1.000
_cell.length_b   1.000
_cell.length_c   1.000
_cell.angle_alpha   90.00
_cell.angle_beta   90.00
_cell.angle_gamma   90.00
#
_symmetry.space_group_name_H-M   'P 1'
#
loop_
_entity.id
_entity.type
_entity.pdbx_description
1 polymer ?
#
loop_
_entity_poly.entity_id
_entity_poly.type
_entity_poly.pdbx_seq_one_letter_code
_entity_poly.pdbx_strand_id
1 'polypeptide(L)'
;AGLSSSAPSRLWGLWETRLSQAVNASLNVGYLTSSGKYRFRYLRHNQDRSVAYDTTAIRQNGDIWALRAEANVHGVIDHGAWNWKVYTYNSQRGIPGAIVNNVWRRGERQSDHNHFSQLHFQKSFSEAFSTQWLAKYAYYHTHYVNNDPTQLPVDNTYKQQEIYLSTANVLELMPNWSVSLSYDFKWNKLDSDARLFVFPHRFSNFISLATAIDYRHLKLQASVLGTFVKDHTRIMVDEPSRGVLSPALFVNLYPFSTKAFSLRAFAKKSFRMPTFNELYYTEIGNALLKPETAMQYNMGMVWDKTYPTSLIRAFRLQIDGYFNSVSDKIVAYPKGQQFRWTMLNLGKVHIKGVDLQAETTVQPSPELSFTGRLQYTYQQARDVTNPSDSYYKHQIPYIPWHSGSAILGATFKDWQLNYSFIYAGKRYNQQENIVYNYMPAWYTSDFSLVYAFNWQKLRCKLTAEVNNLLAQDYDVILNYPMPKRNYAISIDVTL
;
A
#
# COMPACT_ATOMS: atom_id res chain seq x y z
N ALA A 1 13.84 32.28 -1.71
CA ALA A 1 13.28 31.00 -1.32
C ALA A 1 11.79 31.20 -1.01
N GLY A 2 10.91 31.09 -1.99
CA GLY A 2 9.48 31.18 -1.74
C GLY A 2 9.00 29.86 -1.16
N LEU A 3 8.30 29.89 -0.05
CA LEU A 3 7.44 28.83 0.42
C LEU A 3 6.56 28.43 -0.76
N SER A 4 6.63 27.16 -1.17
CA SER A 4 5.78 26.65 -2.25
C SER A 4 4.33 26.76 -1.77
N SER A 5 3.49 27.50 -2.51
CA SER A 5 2.05 27.65 -2.21
C SER A 5 1.26 26.33 -2.31
N SER A 6 1.93 25.24 -2.56
CA SER A 6 1.39 23.89 -2.71
C SER A 6 1.53 23.02 -1.46
N ALA A 7 2.22 23.49 -0.42
CA ALA A 7 2.32 22.72 0.82
C ALA A 7 0.92 22.48 1.40
N PRO A 8 0.56 21.22 1.69
CA PRO A 8 -0.73 20.92 2.30
C PRO A 8 -0.78 21.51 3.71
N SER A 9 -1.86 22.22 4.04
CA SER A 9 -2.17 22.58 5.41
C SER A 9 -2.89 21.40 6.07
N ARG A 10 -2.37 20.95 7.20
CA ARG A 10 -2.93 19.84 7.97
C ARG A 10 -3.17 20.27 9.40
N LEU A 11 -4.35 19.97 9.90
CA LEU A 11 -4.71 20.09 11.30
C LEU A 11 -5.25 18.75 11.78
N TRP A 12 -4.74 18.26 12.89
CA TRP A 12 -5.28 17.04 13.47
C TRP A 12 -5.28 17.16 15.01
N GLY A 13 -6.21 16.45 15.64
CA GLY A 13 -6.33 16.38 17.07
C GLY A 13 -6.71 14.96 17.50
N LEU A 14 -6.08 14.50 18.56
CA LEU A 14 -6.40 13.27 19.26
C LEU A 14 -6.82 13.63 20.68
N TRP A 15 -7.99 13.16 21.06
CA TRP A 15 -8.48 13.21 22.44
C TRP A 15 -8.69 11.80 22.93
N GLU A 16 -8.17 11.53 24.11
CA GLU A 16 -8.30 10.24 24.77
C GLU A 16 -8.84 10.42 26.19
N THR A 17 -9.73 9.54 26.61
CA THR A 17 -10.28 9.57 27.95
C THR A 17 -10.56 8.18 28.48
N ARG A 18 -10.47 8.05 29.78
CA ARG A 18 -10.84 6.84 30.50
C ARG A 18 -12.29 6.96 30.95
N LEU A 19 -13.17 6.12 30.40
CA LEU A 19 -14.60 6.09 30.75
C LEU A 19 -14.86 5.29 32.05
N SER A 20 -14.09 4.22 32.25
CA SER A 20 -14.12 3.41 33.47
C SER A 20 -12.77 2.76 33.71
N GLN A 21 -12.64 1.96 34.76
CA GLN A 21 -11.40 1.21 35.03
C GLN A 21 -11.00 0.27 33.89
N ALA A 22 -11.97 -0.22 33.13
CA ALA A 22 -11.77 -1.21 32.07
C ALA A 22 -12.06 -0.67 30.65
N VAL A 23 -12.53 0.60 30.50
CA VAL A 23 -12.98 1.13 29.22
C VAL A 23 -12.35 2.49 28.96
N ASN A 24 -11.74 2.62 27.77
CA ASN A 24 -11.19 3.88 27.27
C ASN A 24 -11.88 4.27 25.96
N ALA A 25 -11.91 5.57 25.69
CA ALA A 25 -12.39 6.12 24.44
C ALA A 25 -11.38 7.09 23.84
N SER A 26 -11.34 7.14 22.53
CA SER A 26 -10.54 8.13 21.81
C SER A 26 -11.31 8.71 20.62
N LEU A 27 -11.01 9.97 20.31
CA LEU A 27 -11.52 10.67 19.14
C LEU A 27 -10.35 11.31 18.40
N ASN A 28 -10.15 10.93 17.15
CA ASN A 28 -9.14 11.50 16.27
C ASN A 28 -9.87 12.25 15.14
N VAL A 29 -9.53 13.54 14.95
CA VAL A 29 -10.09 14.34 13.86
C VAL A 29 -8.93 14.95 13.09
N GLY A 30 -8.95 14.84 11.78
CA GLY A 30 -7.93 15.37 10.89
C GLY A 30 -8.56 16.14 9.73
N TYR A 31 -8.06 17.34 9.47
CA TYR A 31 -8.41 18.17 8.33
C TYR A 31 -7.18 18.40 7.45
N LEU A 32 -7.35 18.26 6.16
CA LEU A 32 -6.33 18.47 5.13
C LEU A 32 -6.87 19.42 4.07
N THR A 33 -6.08 20.41 3.67
CA THR A 33 -6.34 21.21 2.47
C THR A 33 -5.05 21.51 1.72
N SER A 34 -5.12 21.54 0.40
CA SER A 34 -4.00 21.91 -0.47
C SER A 34 -4.52 22.49 -1.78
N SER A 35 -3.82 23.47 -2.33
CA SER A 35 -4.06 23.94 -3.70
C SER A 35 -3.54 22.96 -4.76
N GLY A 36 -2.65 22.04 -4.40
CA GLY A 36 -2.02 21.09 -5.32
C GLY A 36 -1.17 21.71 -6.43
N LYS A 37 -0.90 23.01 -6.34
CA LYS A 37 -0.14 23.75 -7.37
C LYS A 37 1.35 23.65 -7.10
N TYR A 38 2.12 23.13 -8.06
CA TYR A 38 3.59 23.07 -7.98
C TYR A 38 4.23 23.27 -9.35
N ARG A 39 5.47 23.75 -9.34
CA ARG A 39 6.26 23.88 -10.56
C ARG A 39 6.80 22.52 -10.97
N PHE A 40 6.75 22.25 -12.27
CA PHE A 40 7.36 21.07 -12.92
C PHE A 40 7.98 21.47 -14.24
N ARG A 41 8.91 20.65 -14.74
CA ARG A 41 9.46 20.73 -16.10
C ARG A 41 8.90 19.56 -16.90
N TYR A 42 8.36 19.85 -18.07
CA TYR A 42 7.89 18.86 -19.04
C TYR A 42 8.91 18.80 -20.16
N LEU A 43 9.83 17.84 -20.08
CA LEU A 43 10.86 17.57 -21.09
C LEU A 43 10.51 16.28 -21.82
N ARG A 44 10.35 16.36 -23.14
CA ARG A 44 10.08 15.20 -24.00
C ARG A 44 10.96 15.24 -25.23
N HIS A 45 11.31 14.07 -25.70
CA HIS A 45 12.17 13.88 -26.86
C HIS A 45 11.39 13.18 -27.97
N ASN A 46 11.71 13.50 -29.20
CA ASN A 46 11.30 12.78 -30.39
C ASN A 46 12.00 11.41 -30.48
N GLN A 47 11.63 10.59 -31.46
CA GLN A 47 12.27 9.29 -31.70
C GLN A 47 13.77 9.42 -32.07
N ASP A 48 14.16 10.51 -32.70
CA ASP A 48 15.55 10.86 -33.08
C ASP A 48 16.35 11.46 -31.90
N ARG A 49 15.76 11.51 -30.69
CA ARG A 49 16.31 12.11 -29.45
C ARG A 49 16.40 13.65 -29.49
N SER A 50 15.94 14.33 -30.51
CA SER A 50 15.76 15.78 -30.48
C SER A 50 14.71 16.17 -29.44
N VAL A 51 14.80 17.40 -28.91
CA VAL A 51 13.82 17.90 -27.94
C VAL A 51 12.52 18.23 -28.65
N ALA A 52 11.44 17.53 -28.26
CA ALA A 52 10.09 17.84 -28.76
C ALA A 52 9.45 18.96 -27.92
N TYR A 53 9.55 18.89 -26.61
CA TYR A 53 9.01 19.88 -25.68
C TYR A 53 9.97 20.06 -24.50
N ASP A 54 10.24 21.31 -24.14
CA ASP A 54 10.94 21.71 -22.91
C ASP A 54 10.21 22.90 -22.31
N THR A 55 9.25 22.62 -21.44
CA THR A 55 8.33 23.61 -20.89
C THR A 55 8.35 23.56 -19.36
N THR A 56 8.47 24.70 -18.72
CA THR A 56 8.28 24.83 -17.28
C THR A 56 6.92 25.46 -17.00
N ALA A 57 6.11 24.83 -16.17
CA ALA A 57 4.76 25.28 -15.89
C ALA A 57 4.33 24.97 -14.44
N ILE A 58 3.13 25.41 -14.09
CA ILE A 58 2.50 25.14 -12.80
C ILE A 58 1.41 24.08 -12.99
N ARG A 59 1.51 22.96 -12.27
CA ARG A 59 0.49 21.93 -12.24
C ARG A 59 -0.82 22.50 -11.74
N GLN A 60 -1.92 22.14 -12.39
CA GLN A 60 -3.28 22.60 -12.08
C GLN A 60 -4.16 21.38 -11.76
N ASN A 61 -5.34 21.65 -11.17
CA ASN A 61 -6.36 20.64 -10.84
C ASN A 61 -5.84 19.54 -9.90
N GLY A 62 -4.98 19.90 -8.95
CA GLY A 62 -4.49 19.00 -7.91
C GLY A 62 -4.97 19.41 -6.52
N ASP A 63 -5.92 20.33 -6.45
CA ASP A 63 -6.49 20.79 -5.19
C ASP A 63 -7.23 19.67 -4.46
N ILE A 64 -7.17 19.73 -3.14
CA ILE A 64 -7.87 18.78 -2.26
C ILE A 64 -8.30 19.47 -0.97
N TRP A 65 -9.46 19.13 -0.47
CA TRP A 65 -9.77 19.18 0.94
C TRP A 65 -10.25 17.82 1.42
N ALA A 66 -9.95 17.45 2.65
CA ALA A 66 -10.40 16.22 3.27
C ALA A 66 -10.62 16.39 4.77
N LEU A 67 -11.69 15.81 5.28
CA LEU A 67 -12.01 15.68 6.69
C LEU A 67 -12.08 14.20 7.05
N ARG A 68 -11.33 13.80 8.07
CA ARG A 68 -11.36 12.45 8.65
C ARG A 68 -11.73 12.55 10.12
N ALA A 69 -12.63 11.69 10.56
CA ALA A 69 -12.88 11.49 11.99
C ALA A 69 -12.93 9.99 12.30
N GLU A 70 -12.35 9.63 13.43
CA GLU A 70 -12.29 8.27 13.92
C GLU A 70 -12.57 8.27 15.42
N ALA A 71 -13.62 7.57 15.85
CA ALA A 71 -13.93 7.33 17.25
C ALA A 71 -13.71 5.86 17.58
N ASN A 72 -13.02 5.60 18.70
CA ASN A 72 -12.80 4.27 19.20
C ASN A 72 -13.25 4.19 20.67
N VAL A 73 -13.92 3.10 21.01
CA VAL A 73 -14.17 2.69 22.38
C VAL A 73 -13.60 1.28 22.53
N HIS A 74 -12.70 1.09 23.47
CA HIS A 74 -12.11 -0.21 23.70
C HIS A 74 -12.17 -0.56 25.19
N GLY A 75 -12.37 -1.82 25.46
CA GLY A 75 -12.49 -2.34 26.81
C GLY A 75 -11.71 -3.63 27.01
N VAL A 76 -11.27 -3.82 28.24
CA VAL A 76 -10.66 -5.06 28.72
C VAL A 76 -11.70 -5.81 29.53
N ILE A 77 -11.80 -7.11 29.31
CA ILE A 77 -12.61 -8.05 30.05
C ILE A 77 -11.71 -9.16 30.60
N ASP A 78 -12.24 -10.03 31.45
CA ASP A 78 -11.48 -11.18 31.93
C ASP A 78 -11.00 -12.06 30.77
N HIS A 79 -9.67 -12.24 30.67
CA HIS A 79 -8.97 -12.95 29.60
C HIS A 79 -9.34 -12.50 28.16
N GLY A 80 -9.71 -11.22 27.97
CA GLY A 80 -10.09 -10.74 26.66
C GLY A 80 -10.14 -9.22 26.52
N ALA A 81 -10.47 -8.78 25.31
CA ALA A 81 -10.63 -7.37 24.98
C ALA A 81 -11.65 -7.20 23.84
N TRP A 82 -12.22 -6.03 23.77
CA TRP A 82 -13.08 -5.62 22.68
C TRP A 82 -12.76 -4.20 22.23
N ASN A 83 -13.02 -3.91 20.97
CA ASN A 83 -12.86 -2.58 20.37
C ASN A 83 -14.01 -2.29 19.41
N TRP A 84 -14.65 -1.15 19.58
CA TRP A 84 -15.61 -0.63 18.65
C TRP A 84 -15.07 0.65 18.01
N LYS A 85 -14.98 0.66 16.70
CA LYS A 85 -14.47 1.76 15.89
C LYS A 85 -15.54 2.28 14.94
N VAL A 86 -15.68 3.60 14.86
CA VAL A 86 -16.46 4.31 13.85
C VAL A 86 -15.54 5.25 13.09
N TYR A 87 -15.62 5.24 11.80
CA TYR A 87 -14.76 6.03 10.92
C TYR A 87 -15.57 6.76 9.86
N THR A 88 -15.21 8.01 9.58
CA THR A 88 -15.72 8.79 8.46
C THR A 88 -14.59 9.53 7.75
N TYR A 89 -14.68 9.57 6.43
CA TYR A 89 -13.78 10.31 5.56
C TYR A 89 -14.59 11.01 4.47
N ASN A 90 -14.43 12.32 4.36
CA ASN A 90 -15.07 13.14 3.35
C ASN A 90 -14.01 13.94 2.63
N SER A 91 -14.02 13.94 1.30
CA SER A 91 -13.06 14.71 0.51
C SER A 91 -13.64 15.18 -0.81
N GLN A 92 -13.05 16.27 -1.32
CA GLN A 92 -13.20 16.69 -2.71
C GLN A 92 -11.82 17.00 -3.25
N ARG A 93 -11.55 16.55 -4.47
CA ARG A 93 -10.26 16.78 -5.12
C ARG A 93 -10.38 16.93 -6.63
N GLY A 94 -9.50 17.71 -7.20
CA GLY A 94 -9.18 17.64 -8.61
C GLY A 94 -8.27 16.46 -8.89
N ILE A 95 -8.39 15.88 -10.07
CA ILE A 95 -7.51 14.82 -10.57
C ILE A 95 -6.70 15.41 -11.72
N PRO A 96 -5.42 15.75 -11.52
CA PRO A 96 -4.59 16.28 -12.58
C PRO A 96 -4.29 15.17 -13.58
N GLY A 97 -4.80 15.29 -14.81
CA GLY A 97 -4.61 14.32 -15.87
C GLY A 97 -3.19 14.29 -16.41
N ALA A 98 -2.91 13.38 -17.34
CA ALA A 98 -1.64 13.32 -18.05
C ALA A 98 -1.39 14.58 -18.88
N ILE A 99 -0.10 14.94 -19.07
CA ILE A 99 0.31 15.99 -20.01
C ILE A 99 0.68 15.33 -21.33
N VAL A 100 -0.10 15.55 -22.37
CA VAL A 100 0.10 14.95 -23.70
C VAL A 100 0.25 16.05 -24.72
N ASN A 101 1.34 16.02 -25.51
CA ASN A 101 1.65 17.04 -26.52
C ASN A 101 1.57 18.49 -25.99
N ASN A 102 2.11 18.70 -24.79
CA ASN A 102 2.05 19.98 -24.06
C ASN A 102 0.61 20.47 -23.75
N VAL A 103 -0.39 19.61 -23.80
CA VAL A 103 -1.77 19.90 -23.42
C VAL A 103 -2.08 19.26 -22.08
N TRP A 104 -2.71 20.02 -21.18
CA TRP A 104 -3.00 19.60 -19.82
C TRP A 104 -4.51 19.42 -19.63
N ARG A 105 -4.89 18.26 -19.12
CA ARG A 105 -6.28 17.95 -18.77
C ARG A 105 -6.62 18.51 -17.41
N ARG A 106 -7.79 19.11 -17.27
CA ARG A 106 -8.20 19.82 -16.06
C ARG A 106 -9.65 19.58 -15.64
N GLY A 107 -10.36 18.71 -16.35
CA GLY A 107 -11.81 18.53 -16.18
C GLY A 107 -12.22 17.50 -15.14
N GLU A 108 -11.27 16.72 -14.61
CA GLU A 108 -11.59 15.59 -13.74
C GLU A 108 -11.65 16.01 -12.27
N ARG A 109 -12.75 15.65 -11.60
CA ARG A 109 -12.94 15.89 -10.17
C ARG A 109 -13.55 14.66 -9.51
N GLN A 110 -13.25 14.48 -8.22
CA GLN A 110 -13.82 13.40 -7.42
C GLN A 110 -14.17 13.87 -6.03
N SER A 111 -15.33 13.41 -5.55
CA SER A 111 -15.77 13.55 -4.16
C SER A 111 -15.96 12.16 -3.56
N ASP A 112 -15.47 11.96 -2.34
CA ASP A 112 -15.61 10.71 -1.60
C ASP A 112 -16.28 10.95 -0.25
N HIS A 113 -17.23 10.08 0.11
CA HIS A 113 -17.86 10.00 1.43
C HIS A 113 -17.81 8.53 1.88
N ASN A 114 -16.89 8.23 2.76
CA ASN A 114 -16.60 6.86 3.20
C ASN A 114 -16.88 6.74 4.69
N HIS A 115 -17.67 5.75 5.07
CA HIS A 115 -18.05 5.50 6.45
C HIS A 115 -17.93 4.01 6.76
N PHE A 116 -17.43 3.66 7.93
CA PHE A 116 -17.55 2.30 8.42
C PHE A 116 -17.69 2.24 9.94
N SER A 117 -18.31 1.17 10.40
CA SER A 117 -18.33 0.77 11.80
C SER A 117 -17.78 -0.65 11.90
N GLN A 118 -16.92 -0.90 12.88
CA GLN A 118 -16.26 -2.17 13.08
C GLN A 118 -16.22 -2.51 14.56
N LEU A 119 -16.63 -3.73 14.89
CA LEU A 119 -16.51 -4.33 16.20
C LEU A 119 -15.50 -5.47 16.15
N HIS A 120 -14.53 -5.46 17.03
CA HIS A 120 -13.58 -6.54 17.25
C HIS A 120 -13.70 -7.05 18.68
N PHE A 121 -13.70 -8.34 18.85
CA PHE A 121 -13.76 -9.03 20.12
C PHE A 121 -12.74 -10.16 20.13
N GLN A 122 -12.00 -10.31 21.22
CA GLN A 122 -11.10 -11.44 21.43
C GLN A 122 -11.21 -11.95 22.87
N LYS A 123 -11.17 -13.26 23.04
CA LYS A 123 -11.21 -13.90 24.37
C LYS A 123 -10.49 -15.23 24.37
N SER A 124 -9.72 -15.48 25.43
CA SER A 124 -9.23 -16.81 25.78
C SER A 124 -10.20 -17.44 26.78
N PHE A 125 -10.86 -18.52 26.40
CA PHE A 125 -11.80 -19.26 27.27
C PHE A 125 -11.08 -20.23 28.21
N SER A 126 -9.89 -20.68 27.78
CA SER A 126 -8.98 -21.50 28.58
C SER A 126 -7.53 -21.24 28.09
N GLU A 127 -6.56 -21.86 28.77
CA GLU A 127 -5.17 -21.85 28.31
C GLU A 127 -5.00 -22.47 26.91
N ALA A 128 -5.89 -23.43 26.56
CA ALA A 128 -5.85 -24.15 25.30
C ALA A 128 -6.70 -23.51 24.19
N PHE A 129 -7.70 -22.66 24.50
CA PHE A 129 -8.66 -22.19 23.49
C PHE A 129 -8.86 -20.69 23.53
N SER A 130 -8.61 -20.04 22.38
CA SER A 130 -8.86 -18.62 22.18
C SER A 130 -9.65 -18.38 20.88
N THR A 131 -10.45 -17.31 20.87
CA THR A 131 -11.24 -16.90 19.71
C THR A 131 -11.16 -15.41 19.49
N GLN A 132 -11.26 -15.02 18.22
CA GLN A 132 -11.40 -13.63 17.77
C GLN A 132 -12.61 -13.52 16.84
N TRP A 133 -13.35 -12.43 16.98
CA TRP A 133 -14.50 -12.10 16.13
C TRP A 133 -14.38 -10.69 15.63
N LEU A 134 -14.73 -10.49 14.37
CA LEU A 134 -14.77 -9.17 13.76
C LEU A 134 -16.06 -9.02 12.95
N ALA A 135 -16.77 -7.92 13.16
CA ALA A 135 -17.91 -7.52 12.35
C ALA A 135 -17.70 -6.10 11.85
N LYS A 136 -17.88 -5.89 10.55
CA LYS A 136 -17.72 -4.57 9.91
C LYS A 136 -18.86 -4.35 8.94
N TYR A 137 -19.42 -3.14 8.98
CA TYR A 137 -20.23 -2.57 7.90
C TYR A 137 -19.53 -1.34 7.35
N ALA A 138 -19.42 -1.24 6.02
CA ALA A 138 -18.85 -0.09 5.36
C ALA A 138 -19.74 0.40 4.21
N TYR A 139 -19.80 1.72 4.06
CA TYR A 139 -20.45 2.43 2.97
C TYR A 139 -19.48 3.40 2.34
N TYR A 140 -19.31 3.27 1.02
CA TYR A 140 -18.44 4.12 0.22
C TYR A 140 -19.27 4.78 -0.86
N HIS A 141 -19.18 6.11 -0.94
CA HIS A 141 -19.83 6.91 -1.95
C HIS A 141 -18.78 7.73 -2.68
N THR A 142 -18.66 7.52 -3.97
CA THR A 142 -17.75 8.25 -4.84
C THR A 142 -18.55 8.92 -5.95
N HIS A 143 -18.38 10.22 -6.12
CA HIS A 143 -18.91 10.98 -7.24
C HIS A 143 -17.75 11.45 -8.10
N TYR A 144 -17.72 11.02 -9.35
CA TYR A 144 -16.67 11.31 -10.33
C TYR A 144 -17.24 12.11 -11.50
N VAL A 145 -16.60 13.24 -11.80
CA VAL A 145 -16.98 14.14 -12.91
C VAL A 145 -15.78 14.35 -13.82
N ASN A 146 -15.98 14.24 -15.12
CA ASN A 146 -15.02 14.62 -16.14
C ASN A 146 -15.70 15.56 -17.16
N ASN A 147 -15.37 16.84 -17.10
CA ASN A 147 -15.86 17.88 -18.01
C ASN A 147 -14.78 18.32 -19.00
N ASP A 148 -13.75 17.50 -19.26
CA ASP A 148 -12.74 17.81 -20.27
C ASP A 148 -13.39 17.91 -21.67
N PRO A 149 -13.31 19.06 -22.37
CA PRO A 149 -13.98 19.26 -23.64
C PRO A 149 -13.41 18.37 -24.78
N THR A 150 -12.27 17.74 -24.57
CA THR A 150 -11.63 16.81 -25.52
C THR A 150 -12.13 15.38 -25.36
N GLN A 151 -13.02 15.12 -24.39
CA GLN A 151 -13.56 13.79 -24.08
C GLN A 151 -15.09 13.82 -23.98
N LEU A 152 -15.70 12.64 -23.97
CA LEU A 152 -17.12 12.54 -23.61
C LEU A 152 -17.30 12.92 -22.14
N PRO A 153 -18.26 13.80 -21.82
CA PRO A 153 -18.55 14.16 -20.44
C PRO A 153 -18.94 12.92 -19.63
N VAL A 154 -18.42 12.84 -18.42
CA VAL A 154 -18.76 11.79 -17.45
C VAL A 154 -19.22 12.47 -16.16
N ASP A 155 -20.34 12.02 -15.63
CA ASP A 155 -20.87 12.44 -14.33
C ASP A 155 -21.52 11.22 -13.70
N ASN A 156 -20.73 10.47 -12.91
CA ASN A 156 -21.15 9.18 -12.36
C ASN A 156 -20.97 9.13 -10.85
N THR A 157 -21.96 8.54 -10.20
CA THR A 157 -21.97 8.25 -8.78
C THR A 157 -21.85 6.74 -8.55
N TYR A 158 -20.96 6.34 -7.67
CA TYR A 158 -20.77 4.95 -7.25
C TYR A 158 -21.06 4.82 -5.76
N LYS A 159 -21.89 3.85 -5.39
CA LYS A 159 -22.27 3.55 -4.00
C LYS A 159 -21.94 2.10 -3.71
N GLN A 160 -20.92 1.87 -2.91
CA GLN A 160 -20.53 0.52 -2.53
C GLN A 160 -20.86 0.24 -1.07
N GLN A 161 -21.43 -0.92 -0.81
CA GLN A 161 -21.69 -1.44 0.53
C GLN A 161 -20.89 -2.70 0.76
N GLU A 162 -20.41 -2.89 1.98
CA GLU A 162 -19.68 -4.07 2.40
C GLU A 162 -20.14 -4.51 3.79
N ILE A 163 -20.45 -5.79 3.93
CA ILE A 163 -20.56 -6.49 5.22
C ILE A 163 -19.40 -7.48 5.28
N TYR A 164 -18.65 -7.47 6.36
CA TYR A 164 -17.59 -8.42 6.62
C TYR A 164 -17.72 -8.98 8.04
N LEU A 165 -17.79 -10.31 8.12
CA LEU A 165 -17.86 -11.06 9.37
C LEU A 165 -16.70 -12.06 9.39
N SER A 166 -15.98 -12.12 10.49
CA SER A 166 -14.83 -13.00 10.63
C SER A 166 -14.81 -13.66 12.01
N THR A 167 -14.43 -14.92 12.04
CA THR A 167 -14.06 -15.62 13.27
C THR A 167 -12.76 -16.39 13.06
N ALA A 168 -11.87 -16.32 14.05
CA ALA A 168 -10.64 -17.09 14.09
C ALA A 168 -10.55 -17.78 15.46
N ASN A 169 -10.40 -19.09 15.43
CA ASN A 169 -10.37 -19.94 16.61
C ASN A 169 -9.04 -20.69 16.65
N VAL A 170 -8.34 -20.62 17.75
CA VAL A 170 -7.04 -21.26 17.97
C VAL A 170 -7.17 -22.25 19.12
N LEU A 171 -6.72 -23.48 18.87
CA LEU A 171 -6.63 -24.56 19.85
C LEU A 171 -5.15 -24.94 20.02
N GLU A 172 -4.62 -24.72 21.21
CA GLU A 172 -3.29 -25.19 21.62
C GLU A 172 -3.41 -26.68 22.02
N LEU A 173 -2.94 -27.56 21.14
CA LEU A 173 -2.95 -29.02 21.39
C LEU A 173 -1.84 -29.44 22.34
N MET A 174 -0.71 -28.73 22.28
CA MET A 174 0.46 -28.87 23.14
C MET A 174 1.15 -27.52 23.29
N PRO A 175 2.02 -27.28 24.27
CA PRO A 175 2.70 -26.00 24.45
C PRO A 175 3.47 -25.47 23.23
N ASN A 176 3.75 -26.30 22.26
CA ASN A 176 4.50 -26.00 21.06
C ASN A 176 3.75 -26.36 19.76
N TRP A 177 2.47 -26.70 19.84
CA TRP A 177 1.67 -27.08 18.69
C TRP A 177 0.25 -26.53 18.79
N SER A 178 -0.13 -25.72 17.85
CA SER A 178 -1.47 -25.16 17.73
C SER A 178 -2.13 -25.46 16.39
N VAL A 179 -3.45 -25.52 16.41
CA VAL A 179 -4.30 -25.61 15.21
C VAL A 179 -5.29 -24.45 15.25
N SER A 180 -5.52 -23.84 14.10
CA SER A 180 -6.50 -22.77 13.96
C SER A 180 -7.48 -23.03 12.84
N LEU A 181 -8.75 -22.70 13.11
CA LEU A 181 -9.84 -22.68 12.13
C LEU A 181 -10.41 -21.28 12.05
N SER A 182 -10.41 -20.70 10.85
CA SER A 182 -10.96 -19.37 10.60
C SER A 182 -12.02 -19.42 9.51
N TYR A 183 -13.04 -18.59 9.66
CA TYR A 183 -14.08 -18.39 8.66
C TYR A 183 -14.36 -16.91 8.50
N ASP A 184 -14.32 -16.43 7.24
CA ASP A 184 -14.67 -15.08 6.88
C ASP A 184 -15.81 -15.11 5.87
N PHE A 185 -16.82 -14.29 6.12
CA PHE A 185 -17.90 -13.98 5.20
C PHE A 185 -17.79 -12.53 4.76
N LYS A 186 -17.86 -12.30 3.44
CA LYS A 186 -17.87 -10.95 2.88
C LYS A 186 -18.98 -10.82 1.83
N TRP A 187 -19.85 -9.82 2.02
CA TRP A 187 -20.78 -9.39 1.03
C TRP A 187 -20.42 -7.98 0.53
N ASN A 188 -20.38 -7.83 -0.78
CA ASN A 188 -20.17 -6.54 -1.44
C ASN A 188 -21.30 -6.28 -2.43
N LYS A 189 -21.73 -5.03 -2.50
CA LYS A 189 -22.68 -4.53 -3.47
C LYS A 189 -22.18 -3.22 -4.05
N LEU A 190 -22.32 -3.01 -5.37
CA LEU A 190 -22.01 -1.75 -6.03
C LEU A 190 -23.23 -1.28 -6.85
N ASP A 191 -23.71 -0.08 -6.56
CA ASP A 191 -24.73 0.62 -7.31
C ASP A 191 -24.10 1.84 -8.02
N SER A 192 -24.62 2.22 -9.18
CA SER A 192 -24.18 3.41 -9.93
C SER A 192 -25.32 3.93 -10.81
N ASP A 193 -25.27 5.21 -11.13
CA ASP A 193 -26.08 5.87 -12.15
C ASP A 193 -25.44 5.83 -13.54
N ALA A 194 -24.28 5.21 -13.69
CA ALA A 194 -23.59 5.05 -14.96
C ALA A 194 -24.48 4.27 -15.98
N ARG A 195 -24.42 4.70 -17.23
CA ARG A 195 -25.22 4.09 -18.32
C ARG A 195 -24.87 2.60 -18.47
N LEU A 196 -25.88 1.75 -18.56
CA LEU A 196 -25.76 0.29 -18.72
C LEU A 196 -25.00 -0.39 -17.58
N PHE A 197 -25.10 0.16 -16.36
CA PHE A 197 -24.43 -0.39 -15.20
C PHE A 197 -25.04 -1.75 -14.80
N VAL A 198 -24.20 -2.69 -14.37
CA VAL A 198 -24.61 -4.09 -14.16
C VAL A 198 -25.07 -4.43 -12.75
N PHE A 199 -24.92 -3.51 -11.78
CA PHE A 199 -25.33 -3.64 -10.37
C PHE A 199 -24.82 -4.93 -9.71
N PRO A 200 -23.50 -5.12 -9.59
CA PRO A 200 -22.95 -6.37 -9.10
C PRO A 200 -23.12 -6.55 -7.59
N HIS A 201 -23.36 -7.82 -7.22
CA HIS A 201 -23.31 -8.31 -5.84
C HIS A 201 -22.30 -9.46 -5.77
N ARG A 202 -21.43 -9.49 -4.77
CA ARG A 202 -20.47 -10.55 -4.55
C ARG A 202 -20.63 -11.13 -3.16
N PHE A 203 -20.74 -12.43 -3.10
CA PHE A 203 -20.65 -13.22 -1.87
C PHE A 203 -19.32 -13.96 -1.88
N SER A 204 -18.51 -13.77 -0.84
CA SER A 204 -17.23 -14.43 -0.68
C SER A 204 -17.19 -15.13 0.67
N ASN A 205 -16.82 -16.41 0.66
CA ASN A 205 -16.60 -17.21 1.86
C ASN A 205 -15.16 -17.71 1.83
N PHE A 206 -14.45 -17.53 2.94
CA PHE A 206 -13.09 -17.96 3.12
C PHE A 206 -13.03 -18.86 4.34
N ILE A 207 -12.52 -20.09 4.15
CA ILE A 207 -12.35 -21.07 5.22
C ILE A 207 -10.88 -21.41 5.29
N SER A 208 -10.22 -21.17 6.40
CA SER A 208 -8.81 -21.49 6.58
C SER A 208 -8.60 -22.47 7.72
N LEU A 209 -7.90 -23.56 7.42
CA LEU A 209 -7.34 -24.46 8.41
C LEU A 209 -5.83 -24.29 8.43
N ALA A 210 -5.26 -24.03 9.60
CA ALA A 210 -3.82 -23.87 9.74
C ALA A 210 -3.31 -24.61 10.98
N THR A 211 -2.04 -25.00 10.94
CA THR A 211 -1.30 -25.56 12.06
C THR A 211 0.05 -24.89 12.21
N ALA A 212 0.48 -24.65 13.42
CA ALA A 212 1.78 -24.08 13.74
C ALA A 212 2.50 -24.92 14.79
N ILE A 213 3.77 -25.23 14.52
CA ILE A 213 4.67 -25.97 15.42
C ILE A 213 5.88 -25.10 15.70
N ASP A 214 6.18 -24.88 16.98
CA ASP A 214 7.39 -24.17 17.45
C ASP A 214 8.21 -25.12 18.32
N TYR A 215 9.18 -25.81 17.72
CA TYR A 215 9.99 -26.80 18.42
C TYR A 215 11.47 -26.48 18.33
N ARG A 216 12.09 -26.13 19.45
CA ARG A 216 13.55 -25.86 19.61
C ARG A 216 14.11 -24.95 18.52
N HIS A 217 14.59 -25.53 17.42
CA HIS A 217 15.26 -24.88 16.30
C HIS A 217 14.38 -24.74 15.07
N LEU A 218 13.15 -25.21 15.10
CA LEU A 218 12.25 -25.27 13.95
C LEU A 218 10.90 -24.62 14.29
N LYS A 219 10.50 -23.66 13.46
CA LYS A 219 9.10 -23.20 13.40
C LYS A 219 8.51 -23.59 12.05
N LEU A 220 7.42 -24.32 12.10
CA LEU A 220 6.68 -24.77 10.94
C LEU A 220 5.25 -24.23 11.00
N GLN A 221 4.78 -23.67 9.90
CA GLN A 221 3.38 -23.30 9.74
C GLN A 221 2.87 -23.79 8.40
N ALA A 222 1.80 -24.56 8.43
CA ALA A 222 1.11 -25.01 7.23
C ALA A 222 -0.35 -24.55 7.28
N SER A 223 -0.90 -24.15 6.13
CA SER A 223 -2.30 -23.76 6.04
C SER A 223 -2.90 -24.10 4.67
N VAL A 224 -4.21 -24.25 4.64
CA VAL A 224 -5.01 -24.34 3.42
C VAL A 224 -6.16 -23.34 3.54
N LEU A 225 -6.26 -22.43 2.57
CA LEU A 225 -7.36 -21.48 2.45
C LEU A 225 -8.28 -21.92 1.31
N GLY A 226 -9.53 -22.22 1.63
CA GLY A 226 -10.62 -22.36 0.66
C GLY A 226 -11.26 -21.00 0.40
N THR A 227 -11.28 -20.56 -0.83
CA THR A 227 -11.95 -19.33 -1.29
C THR A 227 -13.11 -19.69 -2.18
N PHE A 228 -14.33 -19.32 -1.80
CA PHE A 228 -15.57 -19.57 -2.54
C PHE A 228 -16.25 -18.25 -2.84
N VAL A 229 -16.34 -17.90 -4.13
CA VAL A 229 -16.89 -16.60 -4.57
C VAL A 229 -18.01 -16.82 -5.56
N LYS A 230 -19.09 -16.05 -5.39
CA LYS A 230 -20.21 -16.00 -6.31
C LYS A 230 -20.58 -14.56 -6.58
N ASP A 231 -20.60 -14.20 -7.87
CA ASP A 231 -21.02 -12.88 -8.36
C ASP A 231 -22.42 -13.00 -8.97
N HIS A 232 -23.25 -11.98 -8.71
CA HIS A 232 -24.54 -11.79 -9.33
C HIS A 232 -24.61 -10.40 -9.95
N THR A 233 -25.20 -10.29 -11.11
CA THR A 233 -25.47 -9.02 -11.79
C THR A 233 -26.90 -8.95 -12.26
N ARG A 234 -27.44 -7.74 -12.47
CA ARG A 234 -28.83 -7.59 -12.95
C ARG A 234 -28.99 -7.78 -14.45
N ILE A 235 -27.96 -7.54 -15.24
CA ILE A 235 -28.06 -7.41 -16.70
C ILE A 235 -27.28 -8.50 -17.43
N MET A 236 -26.23 -9.01 -16.83
CA MET A 236 -25.38 -10.07 -17.41
C MET A 236 -25.76 -11.43 -16.83
N VAL A 237 -25.44 -12.49 -17.56
CA VAL A 237 -25.54 -13.86 -17.03
C VAL A 237 -24.59 -14.00 -15.85
N ASP A 238 -25.10 -14.54 -14.74
CA ASP A 238 -24.29 -14.81 -13.56
C ASP A 238 -23.12 -15.71 -13.89
N GLU A 239 -21.94 -15.33 -13.45
CA GLU A 239 -20.77 -16.21 -13.54
C GLU A 239 -20.94 -17.43 -12.60
N PRO A 240 -20.43 -18.62 -13.02
CA PRO A 240 -20.46 -19.80 -12.16
C PRO A 240 -19.67 -19.55 -10.88
N SER A 241 -20.12 -20.16 -9.78
CA SER A 241 -19.40 -20.11 -8.51
C SER A 241 -17.97 -20.59 -8.67
N ARG A 242 -17.03 -19.88 -8.10
CA ARG A 242 -15.60 -20.23 -8.12
C ARG A 242 -15.17 -20.74 -6.75
N GLY A 243 -14.58 -21.94 -6.73
CA GLY A 243 -13.93 -22.52 -5.56
C GLY A 243 -12.45 -22.74 -5.82
N VAL A 244 -11.58 -22.21 -4.96
CA VAL A 244 -10.13 -22.34 -5.12
C VAL A 244 -9.50 -22.68 -3.78
N LEU A 245 -8.64 -23.72 -3.76
CA LEU A 245 -7.79 -24.06 -2.62
C LEU A 245 -6.41 -23.43 -2.79
N SER A 246 -5.95 -22.78 -1.75
CA SER A 246 -4.67 -22.07 -1.68
C SER A 246 -3.84 -22.59 -0.51
N PRO A 247 -3.01 -23.64 -0.72
CA PRO A 247 -2.09 -24.14 0.30
C PRO A 247 -0.91 -23.20 0.50
N ALA A 248 -0.39 -23.18 1.74
CA ALA A 248 0.83 -22.48 2.10
C ALA A 248 1.63 -23.27 3.14
N LEU A 249 2.94 -23.26 2.99
CA LEU A 249 3.89 -23.85 3.92
C LEU A 249 5.00 -22.84 4.20
N PHE A 250 5.28 -22.59 5.48
CA PHE A 250 6.33 -21.72 5.96
C PHE A 250 7.24 -22.50 6.90
N VAL A 251 8.53 -22.36 6.72
CA VAL A 251 9.56 -22.99 7.56
C VAL A 251 10.53 -21.92 8.00
N ASN A 252 10.85 -21.91 9.29
CA ASN A 252 11.91 -21.07 9.86
C ASN A 252 12.80 -21.96 10.71
N LEU A 253 14.08 -22.06 10.35
CA LEU A 253 15.09 -22.87 11.00
C LEU A 253 16.09 -21.97 11.72
N TYR A 254 16.35 -22.23 12.99
CA TYR A 254 17.36 -21.58 13.83
C TYR A 254 18.53 -22.54 14.04
N PRO A 255 19.58 -22.52 13.20
CA PRO A 255 20.68 -23.49 13.28
C PRO A 255 21.50 -23.37 14.57
N PHE A 256 21.47 -22.21 15.21
CA PHE A 256 22.25 -21.91 16.40
C PHE A 256 21.36 -21.65 17.61
N SER A 257 21.85 -22.01 18.79
CA SER A 257 21.11 -21.79 20.07
C SER A 257 20.83 -20.33 20.38
N THR A 258 21.64 -19.40 19.89
CA THR A 258 21.44 -17.94 20.08
C THR A 258 20.21 -17.38 19.38
N LYS A 259 19.60 -18.13 18.46
CA LYS A 259 18.49 -17.69 17.59
C LYS A 259 18.71 -16.35 16.85
N ALA A 260 19.94 -15.84 16.87
CA ALA A 260 20.31 -14.61 16.16
C ALA A 260 20.28 -14.78 14.64
N PHE A 261 20.53 -16.01 14.18
CA PHE A 261 20.50 -16.38 12.77
C PHE A 261 19.34 -17.35 12.50
N SER A 262 18.60 -17.08 11.44
CA SER A 262 17.58 -17.99 10.97
C SER A 262 17.59 -18.11 9.45
N LEU A 263 17.25 -19.31 8.98
CA LEU A 263 16.93 -19.60 7.59
C LEU A 263 15.42 -19.76 7.47
N ARG A 264 14.84 -19.13 6.46
CA ARG A 264 13.42 -19.17 6.24
C ARG A 264 13.10 -19.56 4.81
N ALA A 265 12.02 -20.30 4.62
CA ALA A 265 11.51 -20.63 3.30
C ALA A 265 10.00 -20.69 3.33
N PHE A 266 9.36 -20.35 2.22
CA PHE A 266 7.96 -20.64 2.04
C PHE A 266 7.62 -21.02 0.60
N ALA A 267 6.55 -21.78 0.48
CA ALA A 267 5.86 -22.06 -0.77
C ALA A 267 4.36 -21.84 -0.54
N LYS A 268 3.73 -21.01 -1.39
CA LYS A 268 2.29 -20.75 -1.27
C LYS A 268 1.63 -20.50 -2.62
N LYS A 269 0.37 -20.92 -2.71
CA LYS A 269 -0.54 -20.52 -3.77
C LYS A 269 -1.38 -19.34 -3.27
N SER A 270 -1.52 -18.29 -4.08
CA SER A 270 -2.45 -17.21 -3.84
C SER A 270 -3.42 -17.03 -5.00
N PHE A 271 -4.63 -16.57 -4.67
CA PHE A 271 -5.72 -16.35 -5.61
C PHE A 271 -6.36 -15.01 -5.32
N ARG A 272 -6.70 -14.23 -6.36
CA ARG A 272 -7.34 -12.92 -6.23
C ARG A 272 -8.43 -12.74 -7.29
N MET A 273 -9.65 -12.50 -6.84
CA MET A 273 -10.71 -11.99 -7.71
C MET A 273 -10.46 -10.53 -8.08
N PRO A 274 -10.78 -10.09 -9.30
CA PRO A 274 -10.83 -8.66 -9.63
C PRO A 274 -11.80 -7.93 -8.70
N THR A 275 -11.45 -6.71 -8.31
CA THR A 275 -12.32 -5.84 -7.53
C THR A 275 -13.43 -5.24 -8.41
N PHE A 276 -14.51 -4.74 -7.81
CA PHE A 276 -15.56 -4.07 -8.57
C PHE A 276 -15.05 -2.82 -9.30
N ASN A 277 -14.07 -2.11 -8.74
CA ASN A 277 -13.45 -0.97 -9.40
C ASN A 277 -12.70 -1.39 -10.67
N GLU A 278 -11.97 -2.51 -10.61
CA GLU A 278 -11.26 -3.05 -11.76
C GLU A 278 -12.20 -3.57 -12.84
N LEU A 279 -13.39 -4.05 -12.47
CA LEU A 279 -14.37 -4.60 -13.40
C LEU A 279 -15.32 -3.55 -14.00
N TYR A 280 -15.84 -2.62 -13.18
CA TYR A 280 -17.06 -1.91 -13.51
C TYR A 280 -16.99 -0.38 -13.43
N TYR A 281 -15.86 0.21 -13.00
CA TYR A 281 -15.74 1.67 -13.05
C TYR A 281 -15.58 2.14 -14.49
N THR A 282 -16.41 3.09 -14.91
CA THR A 282 -16.58 3.49 -16.32
C THR A 282 -15.29 3.88 -17.02
N GLU A 283 -14.37 4.56 -16.31
CA GLU A 283 -13.17 5.11 -16.92
C GLU A 283 -12.00 4.10 -17.01
N ILE A 284 -11.95 3.14 -16.10
CA ILE A 284 -10.80 2.23 -15.95
C ILE A 284 -11.18 0.76 -15.95
N GLY A 285 -12.45 0.43 -15.71
CA GLY A 285 -12.92 -0.93 -15.53
C GLY A 285 -12.89 -1.78 -16.79
N ASN A 286 -12.69 -3.08 -16.60
CA ASN A 286 -12.76 -4.08 -17.65
C ASN A 286 -13.51 -5.31 -17.13
N ALA A 287 -14.75 -5.48 -17.56
CA ALA A 287 -15.62 -6.60 -17.14
C ALA A 287 -15.11 -7.98 -17.59
N LEU A 288 -14.13 -8.04 -18.50
CA LEU A 288 -13.55 -9.29 -18.99
C LEU A 288 -12.34 -9.78 -18.19
N LEU A 289 -12.00 -9.11 -17.08
CA LEU A 289 -10.88 -9.51 -16.25
C LEU A 289 -11.08 -10.89 -15.63
N LYS A 290 -10.05 -11.71 -15.77
CA LYS A 290 -9.94 -13.02 -15.13
C LYS A 290 -9.30 -12.89 -13.74
N PRO A 291 -9.62 -13.78 -12.80
CA PRO A 291 -8.93 -13.85 -11.53
C PRO A 291 -7.44 -14.17 -11.68
N GLU A 292 -6.63 -13.51 -10.86
CA GLU A 292 -5.19 -13.72 -10.80
C GLU A 292 -4.84 -14.88 -9.88
N THR A 293 -3.95 -15.77 -10.29
CA THR A 293 -3.42 -16.87 -9.47
C THR A 293 -1.89 -16.82 -9.48
N ALA A 294 -1.27 -16.99 -8.33
CA ALA A 294 0.18 -17.00 -8.21
C ALA A 294 0.69 -18.20 -7.39
N MET A 295 1.72 -18.88 -7.90
CA MET A 295 2.58 -19.77 -7.12
C MET A 295 3.82 -18.99 -6.71
N GLN A 296 4.11 -18.96 -5.43
CA GLN A 296 5.18 -18.13 -4.84
C GLN A 296 6.12 -19.00 -4.02
N TYR A 297 7.41 -18.86 -4.27
CA TYR A 297 8.49 -19.51 -3.57
C TYR A 297 9.48 -18.48 -3.07
N ASN A 298 9.90 -18.61 -1.84
CA ASN A 298 10.89 -17.73 -1.23
C ASN A 298 11.84 -18.57 -0.38
N MET A 299 13.10 -18.18 -0.38
CA MET A 299 14.12 -18.68 0.53
C MET A 299 15.00 -17.52 0.97
N GLY A 300 15.22 -17.40 2.26
CA GLY A 300 15.98 -16.29 2.79
C GLY A 300 16.70 -16.60 4.09
N MET A 301 17.49 -15.64 4.52
CA MET A 301 18.18 -15.66 5.80
C MET A 301 17.99 -14.34 6.54
N VAL A 302 17.96 -14.44 7.86
CA VAL A 302 17.88 -13.29 8.75
C VAL A 302 18.97 -13.43 9.81
N TRP A 303 19.77 -12.37 9.96
CA TRP A 303 20.62 -12.17 11.13
C TRP A 303 20.01 -11.01 11.93
N ASP A 304 19.65 -11.24 13.18
CA ASP A 304 19.02 -10.25 14.06
C ASP A 304 19.63 -10.38 15.46
N LYS A 305 20.40 -9.37 15.86
CA LYS A 305 21.09 -9.40 17.14
C LYS A 305 21.18 -8.02 17.78
N THR A 306 20.86 -7.98 19.07
CA THR A 306 21.08 -6.82 19.94
C THR A 306 22.32 -7.02 20.79
N TYR A 307 23.04 -5.92 21.03
CA TYR A 307 24.29 -5.88 21.83
C TYR A 307 24.15 -4.76 22.87
N PRO A 308 23.61 -5.03 24.06
CA PRO A 308 23.23 -3.99 25.05
C PRO A 308 24.38 -3.05 25.47
N THR A 309 25.63 -3.50 25.45
CA THR A 309 26.80 -2.77 25.93
C THR A 309 27.80 -2.37 24.84
N SER A 310 27.56 -2.76 23.58
CA SER A 310 28.45 -2.47 22.46
C SER A 310 28.14 -1.11 21.82
N LEU A 311 29.08 -0.54 21.08
CA LEU A 311 28.90 0.63 20.22
C LEU A 311 27.75 0.39 19.22
N ILE A 312 27.72 -0.78 18.60
CA ILE A 312 26.58 -1.24 17.76
C ILE A 312 25.56 -1.88 18.70
N ARG A 313 24.42 -1.22 18.91
CA ARG A 313 23.35 -1.68 19.80
C ARG A 313 22.46 -2.73 19.19
N ALA A 314 22.21 -2.61 17.90
CA ALA A 314 21.40 -3.56 17.15
C ALA A 314 21.89 -3.65 15.72
N PHE A 315 21.86 -4.86 15.18
CA PHE A 315 22.13 -5.12 13.77
C PHE A 315 21.20 -6.20 13.27
N ARG A 316 20.50 -5.89 12.17
CA ARG A 316 19.62 -6.81 11.45
C ARG A 316 19.97 -6.82 9.98
N LEU A 317 20.16 -8.01 9.41
CA LEU A 317 20.34 -8.24 7.99
C LEU A 317 19.35 -9.32 7.54
N GLN A 318 18.65 -9.05 6.47
CA GLN A 318 17.71 -9.96 5.87
C GLN A 318 17.98 -10.01 4.37
N ILE A 319 18.08 -11.21 3.82
CA ILE A 319 18.25 -11.45 2.39
C ILE A 319 17.26 -12.52 1.99
N ASP A 320 16.47 -12.24 0.95
CA ASP A 320 15.46 -13.15 0.40
C ASP A 320 15.63 -13.29 -1.11
N GLY A 321 15.72 -14.51 -1.59
CA GLY A 321 15.56 -14.85 -3.00
C GLY A 321 14.17 -15.40 -3.25
N TYR A 322 13.52 -15.01 -4.35
CA TYR A 322 12.16 -15.46 -4.65
C TYR A 322 11.94 -15.75 -6.13
N PHE A 323 10.96 -16.62 -6.36
CA PHE A 323 10.40 -16.91 -7.67
C PHE A 323 8.88 -16.99 -7.57
N ASN A 324 8.18 -16.22 -8.39
CA ASN A 324 6.72 -16.23 -8.47
C ASN A 324 6.29 -16.48 -9.92
N SER A 325 5.38 -17.42 -10.12
CA SER A 325 4.71 -17.65 -11.39
C SER A 325 3.26 -17.19 -11.26
N VAL A 326 2.92 -16.10 -11.95
CA VAL A 326 1.61 -15.45 -11.90
C VAL A 326 0.88 -15.72 -13.20
N SER A 327 -0.34 -16.25 -13.11
CA SER A 327 -1.25 -16.44 -14.25
C SER A 327 -2.34 -15.38 -14.22
N ASP A 328 -2.70 -14.85 -15.37
CA ASP A 328 -3.71 -13.80 -15.55
C ASP A 328 -3.45 -12.56 -14.68
N LYS A 329 -2.17 -12.13 -14.61
CA LYS A 329 -1.76 -11.00 -13.79
C LYS A 329 -2.54 -9.74 -14.16
N ILE A 330 -3.27 -9.15 -13.20
CA ILE A 330 -4.01 -7.91 -13.40
C ILE A 330 -3.05 -6.74 -13.26
N VAL A 331 -3.03 -5.87 -14.27
CA VAL A 331 -2.24 -4.64 -14.31
C VAL A 331 -3.09 -3.47 -14.74
N ALA A 332 -2.75 -2.29 -14.23
CA ALA A 332 -3.29 -1.01 -14.65
C ALA A 332 -2.17 -0.16 -15.26
N TYR A 333 -2.37 0.36 -16.43
CA TYR A 333 -1.46 1.35 -17.02
C TYR A 333 -2.18 2.23 -18.05
N PRO A 334 -1.67 3.45 -18.32
CA PRO A 334 -2.21 4.30 -19.36
C PRO A 334 -1.96 3.67 -20.73
N LYS A 335 -3.01 3.43 -21.50
CA LYS A 335 -2.93 2.85 -22.86
C LYS A 335 -3.26 3.88 -23.93
N GLY A 336 -2.48 3.85 -25.01
CA GLY A 336 -2.66 4.70 -26.18
C GLY A 336 -2.22 6.15 -25.98
N GLN A 337 -2.36 6.96 -27.05
CA GLN A 337 -1.93 8.36 -27.07
C GLN A 337 -2.73 9.27 -26.14
N GLN A 338 -3.93 8.88 -25.77
CA GLN A 338 -4.80 9.64 -24.85
C GLN A 338 -4.48 9.38 -23.38
N PHE A 339 -3.56 8.47 -23.05
CA PHE A 339 -3.21 8.06 -21.71
C PHE A 339 -4.41 7.69 -20.83
N ARG A 340 -5.40 7.02 -21.42
CA ARG A 340 -6.51 6.44 -20.67
C ARG A 340 -6.01 5.24 -19.87
N TRP A 341 -6.32 5.23 -18.59
CA TRP A 341 -6.08 4.07 -17.76
C TRP A 341 -6.94 2.90 -18.21
N THR A 342 -6.37 1.73 -18.20
CA THR A 342 -7.08 0.49 -18.49
C THR A 342 -6.59 -0.62 -17.58
N MET A 343 -7.51 -1.51 -17.23
CA MET A 343 -7.23 -2.75 -16.52
C MET A 343 -7.17 -3.89 -17.52
N LEU A 344 -6.15 -4.72 -17.46
CA LEU A 344 -6.08 -5.93 -18.28
C LEU A 344 -5.33 -7.05 -17.56
N ASN A 345 -5.55 -8.27 -18.03
CA ASN A 345 -4.70 -9.39 -17.65
C ASN A 345 -3.50 -9.48 -18.59
N LEU A 346 -2.30 -9.53 -18.00
CA LEU A 346 -1.15 -10.15 -18.64
C LEU A 346 -1.30 -11.67 -18.42
N GLY A 347 -1.12 -12.48 -19.43
CA GLY A 347 -1.35 -13.93 -19.35
C GLY A 347 -0.50 -14.59 -18.26
N LYS A 348 0.76 -14.92 -18.56
CA LYS A 348 1.68 -15.53 -17.60
C LYS A 348 2.90 -14.64 -17.37
N VAL A 349 3.18 -14.31 -16.10
CA VAL A 349 4.33 -13.50 -15.70
C VAL A 349 5.20 -14.29 -14.73
N HIS A 350 6.50 -14.38 -15.04
CA HIS A 350 7.50 -14.90 -14.11
C HIS A 350 8.21 -13.73 -13.42
N ILE A 351 8.21 -13.75 -12.09
CA ILE A 351 8.86 -12.73 -11.27
C ILE A 351 9.94 -13.44 -10.44
N LYS A 352 11.19 -13.06 -10.62
CA LYS A 352 12.31 -13.55 -9.83
C LYS A 352 13.15 -12.39 -9.34
N GLY A 353 13.67 -12.51 -8.14
CA GLY A 353 14.46 -11.43 -7.58
C GLY A 353 15.14 -11.75 -6.28
N VAL A 354 15.85 -10.75 -5.79
CA VAL A 354 16.51 -10.75 -4.49
C VAL A 354 16.18 -9.46 -3.78
N ASP A 355 15.72 -9.57 -2.54
CA ASP A 355 15.49 -8.46 -1.63
C ASP A 355 16.55 -8.48 -0.52
N LEU A 356 17.14 -7.33 -0.25
CA LEU A 356 18.09 -7.09 0.84
C LEU A 356 17.54 -6.00 1.73
N GLN A 357 17.56 -6.24 3.04
CA GLN A 357 17.25 -5.24 4.07
C GLN A 357 18.33 -5.29 5.14
N ALA A 358 18.95 -4.14 5.44
CA ALA A 358 19.90 -3.99 6.52
C ALA A 358 19.46 -2.86 7.46
N GLU A 359 19.51 -3.10 8.76
CA GLU A 359 19.18 -2.11 9.79
C GLU A 359 20.28 -2.13 10.85
N THR A 360 20.64 -0.96 11.34
CA THR A 360 21.62 -0.83 12.43
C THR A 360 21.28 0.33 13.35
N THR A 361 21.62 0.16 14.61
CA THR A 361 21.63 1.23 15.61
C THR A 361 23.00 1.29 16.24
N VAL A 362 23.63 2.45 16.14
CA VAL A 362 24.96 2.75 16.71
C VAL A 362 24.77 3.82 17.78
N GLN A 363 25.27 3.59 18.99
CA GLN A 363 25.14 4.52 20.12
C GLN A 363 26.50 4.80 20.75
N PRO A 364 27.22 5.84 20.26
CA PRO A 364 28.54 6.21 20.79
C PRO A 364 28.50 6.71 22.24
N SER A 365 27.41 7.37 22.61
CA SER A 365 27.18 7.83 23.99
C SER A 365 25.68 7.72 24.36
N PRO A 366 25.31 7.85 25.65
CA PRO A 366 23.90 7.84 26.05
C PRO A 366 23.02 8.88 25.37
N GLU A 367 23.62 10.00 24.97
CA GLU A 367 22.91 11.14 24.36
C GLU A 367 22.91 11.12 22.83
N LEU A 368 23.80 10.31 22.20
CA LEU A 368 23.99 10.30 20.75
C LEU A 368 23.72 8.91 20.19
N SER A 369 22.78 8.81 19.27
CA SER A 369 22.50 7.58 18.53
C SER A 369 22.36 7.83 17.04
N PHE A 370 22.81 6.87 16.25
CA PHE A 370 22.62 6.82 14.80
C PHE A 370 21.80 5.58 14.45
N THR A 371 20.88 5.75 13.53
CA THR A 371 20.10 4.64 12.96
C THR A 371 20.29 4.62 11.46
N GLY A 372 20.38 3.44 10.90
CA GLY A 372 20.49 3.23 9.46
C GLY A 372 19.57 2.12 9.02
N ARG A 373 18.81 2.33 7.94
CA ARG A 373 18.04 1.31 7.25
C ARG A 373 18.34 1.41 5.76
N LEU A 374 18.69 0.29 5.17
CA LEU A 374 18.90 0.14 3.73
C LEU A 374 17.98 -0.95 3.22
N GLN A 375 17.29 -0.68 2.12
CA GLN A 375 16.50 -1.66 1.37
C GLN A 375 16.92 -1.62 -0.09
N TYR A 376 17.08 -2.79 -0.69
CA TYR A 376 17.41 -2.94 -2.09
C TYR A 376 16.68 -4.12 -2.67
N THR A 377 16.09 -3.94 -3.85
CA THR A 377 15.40 -4.97 -4.60
C THR A 377 15.99 -5.06 -6.01
N TYR A 378 16.40 -6.26 -6.38
CA TYR A 378 16.61 -6.65 -7.76
C TYR A 378 15.46 -7.55 -8.19
N GLN A 379 14.69 -7.15 -9.22
CA GLN A 379 13.50 -7.86 -9.65
C GLN A 379 13.39 -7.93 -11.17
N GLN A 380 13.29 -9.14 -11.70
CA GLN A 380 12.90 -9.38 -13.09
C GLN A 380 11.46 -9.88 -13.12
N ALA A 381 10.54 -9.08 -13.62
CA ALA A 381 9.14 -9.43 -13.83
C ALA A 381 8.88 -9.48 -15.34
N ARG A 382 8.84 -10.67 -15.93
CA ARG A 382 8.82 -10.88 -17.39
C ARG A 382 7.53 -11.54 -17.84
N ASP A 383 6.97 -11.01 -18.92
CA ASP A 383 5.88 -11.67 -19.64
C ASP A 383 6.40 -12.93 -20.35
N VAL A 384 5.78 -14.08 -20.06
CA VAL A 384 6.11 -15.38 -20.65
C VAL A 384 4.87 -16.07 -21.21
N THR A 385 3.87 -15.28 -21.61
CA THR A 385 2.57 -15.76 -22.06
C THR A 385 2.68 -16.54 -23.36
N ASN A 386 3.22 -15.92 -24.40
CA ASN A 386 3.29 -16.52 -25.74
C ASN A 386 4.67 -16.23 -26.36
N PRO A 387 5.44 -17.28 -26.72
CA PRO A 387 6.76 -17.12 -27.33
C PRO A 387 6.76 -16.36 -28.67
N SER A 388 5.62 -16.27 -29.34
CA SER A 388 5.50 -15.57 -30.64
C SER A 388 5.25 -14.06 -30.52
N ASP A 389 4.98 -13.56 -29.29
CA ASP A 389 4.72 -12.13 -29.09
C ASP A 389 6.03 -11.32 -29.10
N SER A 390 5.99 -10.10 -29.67
CA SER A 390 7.14 -9.19 -29.75
C SER A 390 7.68 -8.79 -28.35
N TYR A 391 6.87 -8.88 -27.32
CA TYR A 391 7.21 -8.58 -25.93
C TYR A 391 7.50 -9.81 -25.05
N TYR A 392 7.64 -11.00 -25.66
CA TYR A 392 8.00 -12.21 -24.92
C TYR A 392 9.32 -12.07 -24.16
N LYS A 393 9.32 -12.39 -22.88
CA LYS A 393 10.44 -12.20 -21.92
C LYS A 393 10.81 -10.73 -21.66
N HIS A 394 10.02 -9.76 -22.13
CA HIS A 394 10.20 -8.37 -21.75
C HIS A 394 9.75 -8.12 -20.31
N GLN A 395 10.33 -7.09 -19.68
CA GLN A 395 9.90 -6.59 -18.37
C GLN A 395 8.51 -5.99 -18.52
N ILE A 396 7.60 -6.32 -17.58
CA ILE A 396 6.26 -5.76 -17.59
C ILE A 396 6.28 -4.25 -17.29
N PRO A 397 5.26 -3.48 -17.73
CA PRO A 397 5.25 -2.03 -17.59
C PRO A 397 5.47 -1.53 -16.15
N TYR A 398 6.18 -0.42 -16.03
CA TYR A 398 6.45 0.33 -14.78
C TYR A 398 7.23 -0.40 -13.69
N ILE A 399 7.69 -1.61 -13.90
CA ILE A 399 8.51 -2.35 -12.93
C ILE A 399 10.00 -2.16 -13.26
N PRO A 400 10.80 -1.50 -12.39
CA PRO A 400 12.24 -1.40 -12.56
C PRO A 400 12.94 -2.71 -12.17
N TRP A 401 14.10 -2.99 -12.74
CA TRP A 401 14.93 -4.12 -12.30
C TRP A 401 15.62 -3.85 -10.96
N HIS A 402 15.95 -2.59 -10.71
CA HIS A 402 16.65 -2.16 -9.52
C HIS A 402 15.84 -1.07 -8.83
N SER A 403 15.61 -1.21 -7.56
CA SER A 403 15.02 -0.18 -6.71
C SER A 403 15.60 -0.26 -5.32
N GLY A 404 15.56 0.83 -4.58
CA GLY A 404 16.06 0.82 -3.22
C GLY A 404 15.72 2.10 -2.46
N SER A 405 15.94 2.04 -1.16
CA SER A 405 15.82 3.18 -0.26
C SER A 405 16.85 3.12 0.84
N ALA A 406 17.25 4.28 1.32
CA ALA A 406 18.10 4.42 2.50
C ALA A 406 17.46 5.44 3.44
N ILE A 407 17.43 5.14 4.73
CA ILE A 407 17.02 6.06 5.79
C ILE A 407 18.13 6.12 6.80
N LEU A 408 18.63 7.32 7.07
CA LEU A 408 19.66 7.60 8.08
C LEU A 408 19.06 8.54 9.12
N GLY A 409 19.20 8.21 10.38
CA GLY A 409 18.77 9.01 11.51
C GLY A 409 19.95 9.30 12.44
N ALA A 410 19.97 10.51 12.99
CA ALA A 410 20.87 10.89 14.08
C ALA A 410 20.03 11.56 15.17
N THR A 411 20.15 11.08 16.39
CA THR A 411 19.48 11.67 17.56
C THR A 411 20.56 12.14 18.54
N PHE A 412 20.48 13.42 18.90
CA PHE A 412 21.35 14.01 19.90
C PHE A 412 20.49 14.83 20.87
N LYS A 413 20.34 14.34 22.10
CA LYS A 413 19.45 14.94 23.10
C LYS A 413 18.03 15.14 22.54
N ASP A 414 17.57 16.36 22.46
CA ASP A 414 16.24 16.75 21.98
C ASP A 414 16.17 16.94 20.45
N TRP A 415 17.27 16.77 19.74
CA TRP A 415 17.37 16.93 18.30
C TRP A 415 17.35 15.58 17.60
N GLN A 416 16.57 15.48 16.53
CA GLN A 416 16.58 14.33 15.62
C GLN A 416 16.71 14.81 14.19
N LEU A 417 17.71 14.30 13.51
CA LEU A 417 17.98 14.51 12.10
C LEU A 417 17.64 13.25 11.33
N ASN A 418 16.88 13.37 10.23
CA ASN A 418 16.61 12.24 9.35
C ASN A 418 16.92 12.64 7.91
N TYR A 419 17.51 11.70 7.20
CA TYR A 419 17.74 11.76 5.77
C TYR A 419 17.13 10.52 5.14
N SER A 420 16.35 10.67 4.08
CA SER A 420 15.83 9.55 3.29
C SER A 420 16.21 9.70 1.83
N PHE A 421 16.50 8.57 1.22
CA PHE A 421 16.83 8.45 -0.20
C PHE A 421 15.99 7.34 -0.81
N ILE A 422 15.40 7.59 -1.99
CA ILE A 422 14.65 6.61 -2.76
C ILE A 422 15.21 6.59 -4.17
N TYR A 423 15.39 5.39 -4.72
CA TYR A 423 15.85 5.16 -6.09
C TYR A 423 14.93 4.18 -6.80
N ALA A 424 14.49 4.51 -8.00
CA ALA A 424 13.83 3.62 -8.94
C ALA A 424 14.61 3.59 -10.25
N GLY A 425 15.04 2.40 -10.65
CA GLY A 425 15.81 2.19 -11.86
C GLY A 425 15.02 2.45 -13.14
N LYS A 426 15.70 2.33 -14.26
CA LYS A 426 15.09 2.40 -15.59
C LYS A 426 13.98 1.37 -15.74
N ARG A 427 12.95 1.72 -16.49
CA ARG A 427 11.77 0.89 -16.75
C ARG A 427 11.13 1.26 -18.07
N TYR A 428 10.04 0.60 -18.42
CA TYR A 428 9.29 0.86 -19.64
C TYR A 428 7.81 1.11 -19.30
N ASN A 429 7.15 1.94 -20.08
CA ASN A 429 5.74 2.30 -19.86
C ASN A 429 4.75 1.40 -20.61
N GLN A 430 5.24 0.52 -21.50
CA GLN A 430 4.46 -0.44 -22.28
C GLN A 430 5.13 -1.83 -22.20
N GLN A 431 4.43 -2.85 -22.71
CA GLN A 431 4.92 -4.24 -22.75
C GLN A 431 6.19 -4.39 -23.59
N GLU A 432 6.31 -3.65 -24.68
CA GLU A 432 7.50 -3.66 -25.53
C GLU A 432 8.61 -2.81 -24.91
N ASN A 433 9.75 -3.44 -24.65
CA ASN A 433 10.91 -2.78 -24.03
C ASN A 433 11.80 -2.10 -25.10
N ILE A 434 11.23 -1.24 -25.92
CA ILE A 434 11.90 -0.44 -26.94
C ILE A 434 12.25 0.96 -26.42
N VAL A 435 13.11 1.67 -27.17
CA VAL A 435 13.57 3.01 -26.78
C VAL A 435 12.43 4.00 -26.63
N TYR A 436 11.40 3.90 -27.46
CA TYR A 436 10.22 4.77 -27.40
C TYR A 436 9.43 4.64 -26.09
N ASN A 437 9.43 3.47 -25.49
CA ASN A 437 8.73 3.16 -24.25
C ASN A 437 9.61 3.32 -23.00
N TYR A 438 10.86 3.76 -23.19
CA TYR A 438 11.85 3.85 -22.11
C TYR A 438 11.53 5.00 -21.16
N MET A 439 11.61 4.73 -19.87
CA MET A 439 11.56 5.70 -18.78
C MET A 439 12.86 5.68 -18.00
N PRO A 440 13.52 6.84 -17.83
CA PRO A 440 14.79 6.93 -17.12
C PRO A 440 14.64 6.59 -15.64
N ALA A 441 15.75 6.20 -15.02
CA ALA A 441 15.83 6.07 -13.57
C ALA A 441 15.63 7.44 -12.92
N TRP A 442 15.09 7.43 -11.69
CA TRP A 442 14.93 8.62 -10.88
C TRP A 442 15.27 8.33 -9.41
N TYR A 443 15.56 9.39 -8.69
CA TYR A 443 15.78 9.33 -7.25
C TYR A 443 15.30 10.62 -6.57
N THR A 444 14.97 10.51 -5.27
CA THR A 444 14.70 11.66 -4.42
C THR A 444 15.50 11.56 -3.14
N SER A 445 15.82 12.71 -2.56
CA SER A 445 16.45 12.85 -1.26
C SER A 445 15.62 13.79 -0.43
N ASP A 446 15.24 13.37 0.76
CA ASP A 446 14.45 14.16 1.69
C ASP A 446 15.22 14.31 3.01
N PHE A 447 15.03 15.44 3.66
CA PHE A 447 15.70 15.79 4.89
C PHE A 447 14.70 16.34 5.88
N SER A 448 14.77 15.90 7.14
CA SER A 448 13.98 16.48 8.21
C SER A 448 14.78 16.71 9.47
N LEU A 449 14.51 17.82 10.12
CA LEU A 449 15.05 18.19 11.41
C LEU A 449 13.90 18.32 12.41
N VAL A 450 14.01 17.60 13.50
CA VAL A 450 13.03 17.57 14.58
C VAL A 450 13.68 18.12 15.85
N TYR A 451 12.97 19.01 16.55
CA TYR A 451 13.36 19.51 17.86
C TYR A 451 12.21 19.30 18.85
N ALA A 452 12.49 18.54 19.92
CA ALA A 452 11.57 18.29 21.02
C ALA A 452 11.86 19.27 22.16
N PHE A 453 10.84 19.91 22.70
CA PHE A 453 10.98 20.84 23.85
C PHE A 453 9.72 20.82 24.70
N ASN A 454 9.88 21.22 25.96
CA ASN A 454 8.75 21.40 26.85
C ASN A 454 8.41 22.90 26.97
N TRP A 455 7.14 23.22 26.81
CA TRP A 455 6.62 24.56 27.06
C TRP A 455 5.55 24.49 28.14
N GLN A 456 5.93 24.91 29.36
CA GLN A 456 5.12 24.73 30.58
C GLN A 456 4.81 23.23 30.81
N LYS A 457 3.53 22.82 30.72
CA LYS A 457 3.06 21.44 30.88
C LYS A 457 2.95 20.70 29.55
N LEU A 458 3.23 21.38 28.44
CA LEU A 458 3.07 20.84 27.10
C LEU A 458 4.40 20.25 26.62
N ARG A 459 4.34 19.07 26.00
CA ARG A 459 5.43 18.53 25.21
C ARG A 459 5.24 18.98 23.77
N CYS A 460 6.20 19.68 23.22
CA CYS A 460 6.17 20.22 21.89
C CYS A 460 7.23 19.55 21.01
N LYS A 461 6.90 19.30 19.75
CA LYS A 461 7.79 18.76 18.75
C LYS A 461 7.67 19.58 17.48
N LEU A 462 8.71 20.34 17.14
CA LEU A 462 8.80 21.11 15.91
C LEU A 462 9.53 20.28 14.86
N THR A 463 8.95 20.15 13.67
CA THR A 463 9.55 19.42 12.55
C THR A 463 9.65 20.35 11.35
N ALA A 464 10.84 20.45 10.76
CA ALA A 464 11.11 21.12 9.49
C ALA A 464 11.57 20.09 8.46
N GLU A 465 10.98 20.12 7.25
CA GLU A 465 11.20 19.14 6.20
C GLU A 465 11.57 19.82 4.88
N VAL A 466 12.50 19.21 4.16
CA VAL A 466 12.82 19.52 2.77
C VAL A 466 12.68 18.26 1.95
N ASN A 467 11.67 18.21 1.10
CA ASN A 467 11.41 17.08 0.21
C ASN A 467 12.02 17.35 -1.17
N ASN A 468 12.52 16.29 -1.82
CA ASN A 468 13.26 16.35 -3.08
C ASN A 468 14.37 17.42 -3.01
N LEU A 469 15.28 17.27 -2.04
CA LEU A 469 16.37 18.22 -1.72
C LEU A 469 17.19 18.63 -2.96
N LEU A 470 17.40 17.71 -3.88
CA LEU A 470 18.20 17.91 -5.10
C LEU A 470 17.36 18.45 -6.28
N ALA A 471 16.08 18.75 -6.06
CA ALA A 471 15.14 19.30 -7.05
C ALA A 471 15.07 18.51 -8.36
N GLN A 472 15.10 17.16 -8.27
CA GLN A 472 15.01 16.26 -9.41
C GLN A 472 13.68 16.46 -10.16
N ASP A 473 13.77 16.49 -11.49
CA ASP A 473 12.62 16.40 -12.37
C ASP A 473 12.39 14.92 -12.71
N TYR A 474 11.24 14.36 -12.36
CA TYR A 474 10.96 12.96 -12.62
C TYR A 474 9.46 12.68 -12.77
N ASP A 475 9.18 11.61 -13.49
CA ASP A 475 7.84 11.03 -13.63
C ASP A 475 7.84 9.62 -13.01
N VAL A 476 6.94 9.35 -12.10
CA VAL A 476 6.66 7.97 -11.65
C VAL A 476 5.86 7.24 -12.72
N ILE A 477 4.84 7.88 -13.24
CA ILE A 477 4.04 7.48 -14.39
C ILE A 477 4.33 8.45 -15.52
N LEU A 478 4.54 7.95 -16.73
CA LEU A 478 4.84 8.80 -17.90
C LEU A 478 3.80 9.90 -18.05
N ASN A 479 4.26 11.14 -18.28
CA ASN A 479 3.42 12.32 -18.43
C ASN A 479 2.70 12.81 -17.15
N TYR A 480 3.09 12.29 -15.99
CA TYR A 480 2.65 12.77 -14.68
C TYR A 480 3.86 13.31 -13.90
N PRO A 481 4.31 14.55 -14.21
CA PRO A 481 5.49 15.12 -13.56
C PRO A 481 5.24 15.32 -12.06
N MET A 482 6.25 14.97 -11.27
CA MET A 482 6.21 15.07 -9.82
C MET A 482 6.69 16.43 -9.32
N PRO A 483 6.35 16.83 -8.07
CA PRO A 483 6.81 18.08 -7.47
C PRO A 483 8.34 18.13 -7.36
N LYS A 484 8.91 19.31 -7.68
CA LYS A 484 10.29 19.64 -7.34
C LYS A 484 10.47 19.83 -5.83
N ARG A 485 11.62 20.36 -5.42
CA ARG A 485 11.90 20.67 -4.01
C ARG A 485 10.74 21.45 -3.37
N ASN A 486 10.31 20.97 -2.22
CA ASN A 486 9.28 21.62 -1.42
C ASN A 486 9.63 21.53 0.08
N TYR A 487 9.01 22.38 0.87
CA TYR A 487 9.28 22.54 2.28
C TYR A 487 7.99 22.36 3.09
N ALA A 488 8.13 21.77 4.27
CA ALA A 488 7.02 21.68 5.23
C ALA A 488 7.52 21.98 6.64
N ILE A 489 6.65 22.57 7.44
CA ILE A 489 6.87 22.79 8.87
C ILE A 489 5.64 22.29 9.60
N SER A 490 5.84 21.52 10.66
CA SER A 490 4.77 21.06 11.55
C SER A 490 5.15 21.24 13.02
N ILE A 491 4.14 21.42 13.84
CA ILE A 491 4.27 21.40 15.30
C ILE A 491 3.26 20.44 15.88
N ASP A 492 3.75 19.52 16.71
CA ASP A 492 2.94 18.60 17.51
C ASP A 492 2.97 19.08 18.96
N VAL A 493 1.81 19.14 19.60
CA VAL A 493 1.66 19.55 20.99
C VAL A 493 0.88 18.49 21.73
N THR A 494 1.43 18.01 22.84
CA THR A 494 0.83 16.97 23.68
C THR A 494 0.72 17.51 25.13
N LEU A 495 -0.44 17.30 25.74
CA LEU A 495 -0.73 17.61 27.15
C LEU A 495 -0.23 16.50 28.07
#